data_d209dacb39c97d05d4813d5f1077e6d4
#
_entry.id   d209dacb39c97d05d4813d5f1077e6d4
#
_cell.length_a   1.000
_cell.length_b   1.000
_cell.length_c   1.000
_cell.angle_alpha   90.00
_cell.angle_beta   90.00
_cell.angle_gamma   90.00
#
_symmetry.space_group_name_H-M   'P 1'
#
loop_
_entity.id
_entity.type
_entity.pdbx_description
1 polymer ?
#
loop_
_entity_poly.entity_id
_entity_poly.type
_entity_poly.pdbx_seq_one_letter_code
_entity_poly.pdbx_strand_id
1 'polypeptide(L)'
;GWRSPDFQQRLLDNAIQTYGSFAAARQYVQTPAASKHVTGQAVDIGGDAADQWLIANGSRFGLCQIYANEAWHFELAADHDGVCPPLLPNAAA
;
A
#
# COMPACT_ATOMS: atom_id res chain seq x y z
N GLY A 1 4.70 5.78 5.68
CA GLY A 1 5.30 6.97 5.25
C GLY A 1 6.15 6.85 4.00
N TRP A 2 6.86 7.92 3.72
CA TRP A 2 7.77 7.96 2.58
C TRP A 2 8.91 6.95 2.72
N ARG A 3 9.29 6.35 1.60
CA ARG A 3 10.45 5.45 1.52
C ARG A 3 11.35 5.90 0.38
N SER A 4 12.68 5.83 0.58
CA SER A 4 13.62 6.07 -0.50
C SER A 4 13.54 4.95 -1.54
N PRO A 5 13.91 5.22 -2.82
CA PRO A 5 13.98 4.15 -3.83
C PRO A 5 14.90 3.00 -3.42
N ASP A 6 16.05 3.28 -2.81
CA ASP A 6 16.99 2.25 -2.36
C ASP A 6 16.40 1.38 -1.24
N PHE A 7 15.70 1.99 -0.29
CA PHE A 7 15.03 1.25 0.78
C PHE A 7 13.91 0.37 0.21
N GLN A 8 13.11 0.89 -0.71
CA GLN A 8 12.06 0.14 -1.37
C GLN A 8 12.63 -1.05 -2.16
N GLN A 9 13.77 -0.86 -2.83
CA GLN A 9 14.42 -1.96 -3.55
C GLN A 9 14.89 -3.05 -2.59
N ARG A 10 15.43 -2.70 -1.42
CA ARG A 10 15.84 -3.68 -0.40
C ARG A 10 14.65 -4.44 0.17
N LEU A 11 13.51 -3.78 0.36
CA LEU A 11 12.28 -4.46 0.79
C LEU A 11 11.84 -5.48 -0.26
N LEU A 12 11.91 -5.14 -1.53
CA LEU A 12 11.59 -6.04 -2.62
C LEU A 12 12.56 -7.22 -2.68
N ASP A 13 13.87 -6.97 -2.58
CA ASP A 13 14.89 -8.02 -2.59
C ASP A 13 14.67 -9.01 -1.43
N ASN A 14 14.39 -8.52 -0.24
CA ASN A 14 14.08 -9.37 0.92
C ASN A 14 12.80 -10.16 0.70
N ALA A 15 11.78 -9.56 0.10
CA ALA A 15 10.53 -10.23 -0.22
C ALA A 15 10.74 -11.34 -1.26
N ILE A 16 11.59 -11.14 -2.26
CA ILE A 16 11.93 -12.17 -3.25
C ILE A 16 12.52 -13.40 -2.56
N GLN A 17 13.44 -13.20 -1.59
CA GLN A 17 14.00 -14.30 -0.82
C GLN A 17 12.95 -15.00 0.04
N THR A 18 12.05 -14.24 0.66
CA THR A 18 11.01 -14.76 1.55
C THR A 18 9.95 -15.54 0.77
N TYR A 19 9.49 -15.02 -0.35
CA TYR A 19 8.38 -15.59 -1.12
C TYR A 19 8.80 -16.44 -2.31
N GLY A 20 10.09 -16.46 -2.63
CA GLY A 20 10.69 -17.37 -3.60
C GLY A 20 10.71 -16.89 -5.05
N SER A 21 10.03 -15.80 -5.38
CA SER A 21 10.04 -15.23 -6.74
C SER A 21 9.69 -13.75 -6.75
N PHE A 22 10.08 -13.06 -7.82
CA PHE A 22 9.69 -11.68 -8.06
C PHE A 22 8.16 -11.52 -8.16
N ALA A 23 7.50 -12.42 -8.89
CA ALA A 23 6.05 -12.35 -9.05
C ALA A 23 5.30 -12.51 -7.71
N ALA A 24 5.74 -13.45 -6.86
CA ALA A 24 5.16 -13.63 -5.54
C ALA A 24 5.46 -12.44 -4.62
N ALA A 25 6.69 -11.93 -4.65
CA ALA A 25 7.10 -10.78 -3.84
C ALA A 25 6.29 -9.52 -4.17
N ARG A 26 6.01 -9.27 -5.44
CA ARG A 26 5.24 -8.09 -5.89
C ARG A 26 3.81 -8.05 -5.38
N GLN A 27 3.26 -9.16 -4.91
CA GLN A 27 1.95 -9.16 -4.26
C GLN A 27 1.96 -8.41 -2.93
N TYR A 28 3.15 -8.21 -2.34
CA TYR A 28 3.33 -7.56 -1.03
C TYR A 28 4.21 -6.32 -1.08
N VAL A 29 5.21 -6.29 -1.99
CA VAL A 29 6.18 -5.20 -2.09
C VAL A 29 6.31 -4.76 -3.55
N GLN A 30 6.06 -3.49 -3.82
CA GLN A 30 6.21 -2.92 -5.15
C GLN A 30 7.66 -2.54 -5.46
N THR A 31 7.96 -2.45 -6.76
CA THR A 31 9.23 -1.89 -7.23
C THR A 31 9.34 -0.41 -6.86
N PRO A 32 10.55 0.17 -6.75
CA PRO A 32 10.70 1.60 -6.47
C PRO A 32 9.94 2.51 -7.43
N ALA A 33 9.90 2.16 -8.71
CA ALA A 33 9.23 2.96 -9.74
C ALA A 33 7.69 2.96 -9.58
N ALA A 34 7.11 1.87 -9.06
CA ALA A 34 5.68 1.71 -8.90
C ALA A 34 5.17 2.01 -7.49
N SER A 35 6.06 2.13 -6.49
CA SER A 35 5.65 2.29 -5.09
C SER A 35 5.11 3.69 -4.82
N LYS A 36 3.90 3.76 -4.27
CA LYS A 36 3.31 5.01 -3.78
C LYS A 36 3.97 5.53 -2.51
N HIS A 37 4.66 4.66 -1.75
CA HIS A 37 5.48 5.08 -0.61
C HIS A 37 6.65 5.95 -1.06
N VAL A 38 7.28 5.62 -2.19
CA VAL A 38 8.38 6.40 -2.75
C VAL A 38 7.91 7.78 -3.23
N THR A 39 6.71 7.86 -3.78
CA THR A 39 6.13 9.15 -4.22
C THR A 39 5.51 9.95 -3.07
N GLY A 40 5.43 9.38 -1.87
CA GLY A 40 4.79 10.03 -0.72
C GLY A 40 3.26 10.00 -0.73
N GLN A 41 2.65 9.20 -1.60
CA GLN A 41 1.19 9.09 -1.73
C GLN A 41 0.60 7.92 -0.94
N ALA A 42 1.43 7.12 -0.28
CA ALA A 42 0.99 5.97 0.51
C ALA A 42 1.58 5.99 1.91
N VAL A 43 0.85 5.42 2.86
CA VAL A 43 1.26 5.25 4.24
C VAL A 43 0.80 3.90 4.77
N ASP A 44 1.65 3.24 5.55
CA ASP A 44 1.29 2.05 6.31
C ASP A 44 0.99 2.43 7.74
N ILE A 45 -0.15 1.99 8.25
CA ILE A 45 -0.60 2.29 9.62
C ILE A 45 -0.56 1.00 10.44
N GLY A 46 0.14 1.02 11.57
CA GLY A 46 0.21 -0.11 12.48
C GLY A 46 -0.98 -0.16 13.45
N GLY A 47 -1.45 -1.40 13.76
CA GLY A 47 -2.50 -1.64 14.72
C GLY A 47 -3.88 -1.82 14.10
N ASP A 48 -4.55 -2.93 14.44
CA ASP A 48 -5.84 -3.31 13.85
C ASP A 48 -6.92 -2.26 14.12
N ALA A 49 -6.99 -1.68 15.30
CA ALA A 49 -8.01 -0.70 15.65
C ALA A 49 -7.87 0.57 14.80
N ALA A 50 -6.65 1.05 14.58
CA ALA A 50 -6.39 2.21 13.73
C ALA A 50 -6.72 1.91 12.27
N ASP A 51 -6.37 0.72 11.79
CA ASP A 51 -6.66 0.29 10.41
C ASP A 51 -8.18 0.22 10.18
N GLN A 52 -8.92 -0.39 11.10
CA GLN A 52 -10.38 -0.48 10.98
C GLN A 52 -11.04 0.90 11.00
N TRP A 53 -10.55 1.80 11.85
CA TRP A 53 -11.05 3.17 11.87
C TRP A 53 -10.82 3.88 10.54
N LEU A 54 -9.63 3.73 9.96
CA LEU A 54 -9.29 4.35 8.67
C LEU A 54 -10.07 3.72 7.50
N ILE A 55 -10.29 2.41 7.52
CA ILE A 55 -11.14 1.75 6.51
C ILE A 55 -12.54 2.36 6.52
N ALA A 56 -13.09 2.62 7.70
CA ALA A 56 -14.44 3.20 7.84
C ALA A 56 -14.50 4.70 7.59
N ASN A 57 -13.42 5.45 7.89
CA ASN A 57 -13.46 6.92 7.95
C ASN A 57 -12.42 7.62 7.07
N GLY A 58 -11.40 6.91 6.59
CA GLY A 58 -10.24 7.53 5.92
C GLY A 58 -10.58 8.30 4.66
N SER A 59 -11.63 7.90 3.94
CA SER A 59 -12.04 8.56 2.70
C SER A 59 -12.35 10.05 2.88
N ARG A 60 -12.81 10.44 4.06
CA ARG A 60 -13.06 11.86 4.40
C ARG A 60 -11.78 12.70 4.38
N PHE A 61 -10.62 12.05 4.54
CA PHE A 61 -9.29 12.65 4.53
C PHE A 61 -8.51 12.31 3.25
N GLY A 62 -9.18 11.71 2.27
CA GLY A 62 -8.58 11.29 1.02
C GLY A 62 -7.90 9.93 1.06
N LEU A 63 -7.86 9.27 2.22
CA LEU A 63 -7.16 8.01 2.42
C LEU A 63 -8.04 6.81 2.14
N CYS A 64 -7.54 5.89 1.31
CA CYS A 64 -8.25 4.68 0.90
C CYS A 64 -7.38 3.46 1.10
N GLN A 65 -7.96 2.38 1.63
CA GLN A 65 -7.37 1.06 1.47
C GLN A 65 -7.41 0.69 -0.01
N ILE A 66 -6.30 0.22 -0.54
CA ILE A 66 -6.17 -0.09 -1.98
C ILE A 66 -6.15 -1.60 -2.23
N TYR A 67 -5.47 -2.37 -1.36
CA TYR A 67 -5.28 -3.80 -1.54
C TYR A 67 -6.07 -4.59 -0.50
N ALA A 68 -6.82 -5.59 -0.96
CA ALA A 68 -7.62 -6.43 -0.07
C ALA A 68 -6.75 -7.22 0.93
N ASN A 69 -5.52 -7.57 0.55
CA ASN A 69 -4.59 -8.32 1.40
C ASN A 69 -3.74 -7.44 2.32
N GLU A 70 -3.93 -6.12 2.32
CA GLU A 70 -3.12 -5.19 3.11
C GLU A 70 -4.01 -4.15 3.78
N ALA A 71 -4.60 -4.52 4.92
CA ALA A 71 -5.49 -3.63 5.68
C ALA A 71 -4.76 -2.39 6.27
N TRP A 72 -3.43 -2.42 6.30
CA TRP A 72 -2.58 -1.35 6.84
C TRP A 72 -2.14 -0.34 5.77
N HIS A 73 -2.30 -0.65 4.48
CA HIS A 73 -1.80 0.19 3.38
C HIS A 73 -2.90 1.12 2.88
N PHE A 74 -2.65 2.42 2.96
CA PHE A 74 -3.57 3.48 2.54
C PHE A 74 -2.89 4.41 1.55
N GLU A 75 -3.66 4.88 0.57
CA GLU A 75 -3.19 5.85 -0.43
C GLU A 75 -4.14 7.02 -0.51
N LEU A 76 -3.63 8.18 -0.93
CA LEU A 76 -4.43 9.37 -1.22
C LEU A 76 -5.14 9.17 -2.57
N ALA A 77 -6.21 8.40 -2.56
CA ALA A 77 -6.87 7.91 -3.77
C ALA A 77 -8.37 8.19 -3.83
N ALA A 78 -8.96 8.80 -2.82
CA ALA A 78 -10.37 9.19 -2.86
C ALA A 78 -10.58 10.26 -3.94
N ASP A 79 -11.73 10.17 -4.64
CA ASP A 79 -12.08 11.20 -5.62
C ASP A 79 -12.58 12.48 -4.93
N HIS A 80 -12.98 13.47 -5.71
CA HIS A 80 -13.46 14.76 -5.17
C HIS A 80 -14.76 14.65 -4.35
N ASP A 81 -15.50 13.55 -4.49
CA ASP A 81 -16.68 13.27 -3.68
C ASP A 81 -16.37 12.45 -2.42
N GLY A 82 -15.10 12.15 -2.19
CA GLY A 82 -14.66 11.36 -1.05
C GLY A 82 -14.91 9.86 -1.22
N VAL A 83 -14.99 9.37 -2.46
CA VAL A 83 -15.25 7.96 -2.76
C VAL A 83 -13.94 7.27 -3.15
N CYS A 84 -13.67 6.14 -2.49
CA CYS A 84 -12.50 5.32 -2.78
C CYS A 84 -12.74 4.40 -3.99
N PRO A 85 -11.68 4.07 -4.77
CA PRO A 85 -11.80 3.10 -5.84
C PRO A 85 -12.05 1.69 -5.28
N PRO A 86 -12.57 0.75 -6.10
CA PRO A 86 -12.69 -0.64 -5.70
C PRO A 86 -11.36 -1.24 -5.28
N LEU A 87 -11.38 -2.14 -4.30
CA LEU A 87 -10.16 -2.83 -3.84
C LEU A 87 -9.56 -3.69 -4.94
N LEU A 88 -8.23 -3.64 -5.05
CA LEU A 88 -7.44 -4.58 -5.81
C LEU A 88 -7.10 -5.79 -4.94
N PRO A 89 -6.94 -7.00 -5.51
CA PRO A 89 -6.65 -8.18 -4.69
C PRO A 89 -5.29 -8.11 -3.99
N ASN A 90 -4.29 -7.52 -4.65
CA ASN A 90 -2.93 -7.38 -4.10
C ASN A 90 -2.14 -6.33 -4.91
N ALA A 91 -0.91 -6.05 -4.46
CA ALA A 91 -0.06 -5.02 -5.06
C ALA A 91 0.45 -5.35 -6.47
N ALA A 92 0.31 -6.59 -6.94
CA ALA A 92 0.69 -7.00 -8.29
C ALA A 92 -0.46 -6.87 -9.31
N ALA A 93 -1.66 -6.59 -8.83
CA ALA A 93 -2.85 -6.46 -9.69
C ALA A 93 -2.85 -5.16 -10.52
#